data_950bccb1243a30f563926cee67d14ec6
#
_entry.id   950bccb1243a30f563926cee67d14ec6
#
_cell.length_a   1.000
_cell.length_b   1.000
_cell.length_c   1.000
_cell.angle_alpha   90.00
_cell.angle_beta   90.00
_cell.angle_gamma   90.00
#
_symmetry.space_group_name_H-M   'P 1'
#
loop_
_entity.id
_entity.type
_entity.pdbx_description
1 polymer ?
#
loop_
_entity_poly.entity_id
_entity_poly.type
_entity_poly.pdbx_seq_one_letter_code
_entity_poly.pdbx_strand_id
1 'polypeptide(L)'
;VNLRIKALPQLAPANAELWDKLPFVVGGGPVLIYNSSVIHDYSKEKMRADFIDQLHARTAIGILANKHWVLVSSSGMTIPALGKFMHSLGCVYAVNLDGGGSTAMYYAGASLIDNTNFGRPVSDAILVLERIK
;
A
#
# COMPACT_ATOMS: atom_id res chain seq x y z
N VAL A 1 -9.54 -13.04 10.11
CA VAL A 1 -10.11 -11.99 9.23
C VAL A 1 -9.66 -12.31 7.82
N ASN A 2 -10.59 -12.71 6.94
CA ASN A 2 -10.29 -12.90 5.52
C ASN A 2 -10.37 -11.53 4.84
N LEU A 3 -9.25 -10.84 4.75
CA LEU A 3 -9.15 -9.60 4.01
C LEU A 3 -8.92 -9.95 2.53
N ARG A 4 -9.73 -9.42 1.64
CA ARG A 4 -9.52 -9.54 0.19
C ARG A 4 -9.03 -8.20 -0.32
N ILE A 5 -7.78 -8.15 -0.79
CA ILE A 5 -7.33 -7.03 -1.62
C ILE A 5 -7.95 -7.24 -3.01
N LYS A 6 -8.80 -6.34 -3.42
CA LYS A 6 -9.22 -6.21 -4.79
C LYS A 6 -8.55 -4.96 -5.33
N ALA A 7 -7.45 -5.12 -6.07
CA ALA A 7 -6.91 -4.04 -6.86
C ALA A 7 -7.94 -3.76 -7.97
N LEU A 8 -8.64 -2.64 -7.86
CA LEU A 8 -9.49 -2.15 -8.92
C LEU A 8 -8.68 -1.12 -9.70
N PRO A 9 -8.19 -1.44 -10.91
CA PRO A 9 -7.40 -0.50 -11.71
C PRO A 9 -8.20 0.71 -12.20
N GLN A 10 -9.49 0.74 -11.94
CA GLN A 10 -10.35 1.90 -12.15
C GLN A 10 -11.47 1.89 -11.10
N LEU A 11 -11.54 2.97 -10.33
CA LEU A 11 -12.72 3.32 -9.55
C LEU A 11 -13.83 3.71 -10.52
N ALA A 12 -14.45 2.73 -11.16
CA ALA A 12 -15.68 2.98 -11.88
C ALA A 12 -16.86 2.87 -10.90
N PRO A 13 -17.78 3.83 -10.88
CA PRO A 13 -19.00 3.75 -10.10
C PRO A 13 -19.87 2.51 -10.41
N ALA A 14 -19.54 1.80 -11.48
CA ALA A 14 -20.26 0.59 -11.92
C ALA A 14 -20.24 -0.59 -10.95
N ASN A 15 -19.48 -0.53 -9.84
CA ASN A 15 -19.38 -1.61 -8.87
C ASN A 15 -19.79 -1.18 -7.44
N ALA A 16 -20.73 -0.27 -7.30
CA ALA A 16 -21.24 0.18 -5.99
C ALA A 16 -21.64 -1.01 -5.09
N GLU A 17 -22.27 -2.04 -5.66
CA GLU A 17 -22.65 -3.25 -4.93
C GLU A 17 -21.49 -4.04 -4.31
N LEU A 18 -20.26 -3.82 -4.78
CA LEU A 18 -19.08 -4.46 -4.20
C LEU A 18 -18.59 -3.73 -2.96
N TRP A 19 -18.77 -2.41 -2.89
CA TRP A 19 -18.35 -1.61 -1.76
C TRP A 19 -19.12 -1.96 -0.51
N ASP A 20 -20.43 -2.19 -0.63
CA ASP A 20 -21.33 -2.56 0.48
C ASP A 20 -20.98 -3.93 1.10
N LYS A 21 -20.23 -4.76 0.37
CA LYS A 21 -19.81 -6.10 0.81
C LYS A 21 -18.42 -6.15 1.42
N LEU A 22 -17.69 -5.04 1.40
CA LEU A 22 -16.32 -4.97 1.93
C LEU A 22 -16.35 -4.40 3.35
N PRO A 23 -15.88 -5.17 4.35
CA PRO A 23 -15.86 -4.69 5.73
C PRO A 23 -14.87 -3.55 5.94
N PHE A 24 -13.84 -3.46 5.10
CA PHE A 24 -12.79 -2.42 5.18
C PHE A 24 -12.33 -2.06 3.78
N VAL A 25 -12.06 -0.78 3.57
CA VAL A 25 -11.52 -0.21 2.33
C VAL A 25 -10.41 0.77 2.70
N VAL A 26 -9.28 0.66 2.03
CA VAL A 26 -8.15 1.58 2.16
C VAL A 26 -7.82 2.16 0.80
N GLY A 27 -7.69 3.47 0.72
CA GLY A 27 -7.24 4.17 -0.48
C GLY A 27 -5.75 3.99 -0.70
N GLY A 28 -5.35 3.81 -1.95
CA GLY A 28 -3.94 3.69 -2.32
C GLY A 28 -3.75 3.82 -3.83
N GLY A 29 -2.50 4.06 -4.21
CA GLY A 29 -2.05 4.16 -5.61
C GLY A 29 -0.62 4.67 -5.71
N PRO A 30 0.09 4.35 -6.78
CA PRO A 30 -0.34 3.45 -7.84
C PRO A 30 -0.30 1.96 -7.45
N VAL A 31 -0.93 1.13 -8.27
CA VAL A 31 -0.76 -0.33 -8.20
C VAL A 31 0.68 -0.66 -8.57
N LEU A 32 1.35 -1.43 -7.74
CA LEU A 32 2.76 -1.82 -7.91
C LEU A 32 2.89 -3.19 -8.57
N ILE A 33 2.04 -4.12 -8.13
CA ILE A 33 2.02 -5.51 -8.63
C ILE A 33 0.58 -5.91 -8.85
N TYR A 34 0.33 -6.49 -10.00
CA TYR A 34 -0.94 -7.07 -10.35
C TYR A 34 -0.72 -8.46 -10.95
N ASN A 35 -1.35 -9.47 -10.35
CA ASN A 35 -1.25 -10.88 -10.77
C ASN A 35 0.21 -11.33 -11.00
N SER A 36 1.05 -11.13 -9.99
CA SER A 36 2.49 -11.46 -9.98
C SER A 36 3.35 -10.68 -10.97
N SER A 37 2.81 -9.69 -11.65
CA SER A 37 3.55 -8.85 -12.59
C SER A 37 3.76 -7.45 -12.04
N VAL A 38 5.00 -6.95 -12.11
CA VAL A 38 5.33 -5.57 -11.73
C VAL A 38 4.71 -4.62 -12.76
N ILE A 39 4.03 -3.60 -12.27
CA ILE A 39 3.50 -2.53 -13.12
C ILE A 39 4.64 -1.56 -13.46
N HIS A 40 4.76 -1.21 -14.73
CA HIS A 40 5.76 -0.28 -15.25
C HIS A 40 5.13 0.97 -15.87
N ASP A 41 3.87 0.91 -16.24
CA ASP A 41 3.11 2.02 -16.81
C ASP A 41 2.04 2.49 -15.83
N TYR A 42 2.24 3.68 -15.26
CA TYR A 42 1.34 4.32 -14.31
C TYR A 42 0.46 5.40 -14.95
N SER A 43 0.49 5.54 -16.28
CA SER A 43 -0.23 6.59 -17.01
C SER A 43 -1.75 6.55 -16.79
N LYS A 44 -2.30 5.36 -16.63
CA LYS A 44 -3.74 5.16 -16.37
C LYS A 44 -4.20 5.71 -15.01
N GLU A 45 -3.30 5.77 -14.04
CA GLU A 45 -3.60 6.28 -12.71
C GLU A 45 -3.37 7.80 -12.59
N LYS A 46 -2.92 8.44 -13.69
CA LYS A 46 -2.70 9.89 -13.78
C LYS A 46 -1.80 10.45 -12.68
N MET A 47 -0.84 9.67 -12.23
CA MET A 47 0.12 10.10 -11.22
C MET A 47 1.12 11.10 -11.82
N ARG A 48 1.56 12.05 -11.03
CA ARG A 48 2.59 13.01 -11.44
C ARG A 48 3.95 12.30 -11.60
N ALA A 49 4.74 12.72 -12.58
CA ALA A 49 6.05 12.13 -12.83
C ALA A 49 7.00 12.26 -11.63
N ASP A 50 7.01 13.42 -10.96
CA ASP A 50 7.82 13.64 -9.76
C ASP A 50 7.43 12.69 -8.62
N PHE A 51 6.15 12.37 -8.47
CA PHE A 51 5.68 11.39 -7.53
C PHE A 51 6.20 9.98 -7.85
N ILE A 52 6.29 9.62 -9.12
CA ILE A 52 6.75 8.30 -9.57
C ILE A 52 8.27 8.16 -9.44
N ASP A 53 9.02 9.16 -9.92
CA ASP A 53 10.44 9.04 -10.20
C ASP A 53 11.36 9.61 -9.11
N GLN A 54 10.83 10.41 -8.19
CA GLN A 54 11.62 10.95 -7.09
C GLN A 54 11.61 10.06 -5.86
N LEU A 55 12.68 10.16 -5.08
CA LEU A 55 12.81 9.50 -3.79
C LEU A 55 11.89 10.18 -2.76
N HIS A 56 10.93 9.42 -2.27
CA HIS A 56 10.06 9.82 -1.17
C HIS A 56 9.96 8.69 -0.15
N ALA A 57 9.66 9.03 1.09
CA ALA A 57 9.23 8.04 2.04
C ALA A 57 7.96 7.36 1.51
N ARG A 58 7.91 6.04 1.58
CA ARG A 58 6.84 5.23 0.97
C ARG A 58 6.25 4.28 1.99
N THR A 59 4.98 4.01 1.80
CA THR A 59 4.25 2.95 2.48
C THR A 59 3.58 2.08 1.44
N ALA A 60 3.66 0.77 1.58
CA ALA A 60 3.01 -0.15 0.67
C ALA A 60 2.42 -1.35 1.42
N ILE A 61 1.38 -1.91 0.83
CA ILE A 61 0.77 -3.14 1.27
C ILE A 61 0.74 -4.13 0.10
N GLY A 62 1.01 -5.40 0.40
CA GLY A 62 0.97 -6.46 -0.58
C GLY A 62 0.42 -7.75 0.00
N ILE A 63 0.17 -8.71 -0.87
CA ILE A 63 -0.24 -10.06 -0.50
C ILE A 63 0.57 -11.09 -1.28
N LEU A 64 1.05 -12.11 -0.57
CA LEU A 64 1.76 -13.25 -1.13
C LEU A 64 0.79 -14.29 -1.69
N ALA A 65 1.30 -15.23 -2.50
CA ALA A 65 0.51 -16.34 -3.02
C ALA A 65 -0.13 -17.22 -1.92
N ASN A 66 0.54 -17.35 -0.78
CA ASN A 66 0.03 -18.06 0.41
C ASN A 66 -0.95 -17.22 1.25
N LYS A 67 -1.37 -16.05 0.76
CA LYS A 67 -2.29 -15.10 1.40
C LYS A 67 -1.74 -14.40 2.65
N HIS A 68 -0.45 -14.46 2.91
CA HIS A 68 0.17 -13.62 3.93
C HIS A 68 0.27 -12.17 3.45
N TRP A 69 0.19 -11.27 4.40
CA TRP A 69 0.29 -9.85 4.16
C TRP A 69 1.72 -9.38 4.30
N VAL A 70 2.07 -8.42 3.47
CA VAL A 70 3.35 -7.70 3.52
C VAL A 70 3.05 -6.23 3.69
N LEU A 71 3.55 -5.64 4.75
CA LEU A 71 3.52 -4.20 5.01
C LEU A 71 4.95 -3.69 4.90
N VAL A 72 5.15 -2.66 4.10
CA VAL A 72 6.46 -2.07 3.85
C VAL A 72 6.40 -0.58 4.10
N SER A 73 7.41 -0.07 4.80
CA SER A 73 7.72 1.35 4.86
C SER A 73 9.18 1.59 4.49
N SER A 74 9.46 2.71 3.88
CA SER A 74 10.80 3.12 3.44
C SER A 74 10.98 4.62 3.65
N SER A 75 12.17 5.03 4.10
CA SER A 75 12.52 6.46 4.23
C SER A 75 12.77 7.15 2.89
N GLY A 76 13.05 6.40 1.82
CA GLY A 76 13.26 6.97 0.49
C GLY A 76 13.32 5.90 -0.60
N MET A 77 12.30 5.89 -1.48
CA MET A 77 12.23 4.99 -2.62
C MET A 77 11.41 5.60 -3.76
N THR A 78 11.76 5.30 -5.00
CA THR A 78 10.91 5.61 -6.16
C THR A 78 9.79 4.56 -6.27
N ILE A 79 8.71 4.87 -6.97
CA ILE A 79 7.61 3.91 -7.19
C ILE A 79 8.09 2.65 -7.95
N PRO A 80 8.89 2.76 -9.05
CA PRO A 80 9.41 1.58 -9.72
C PRO A 80 10.32 0.71 -8.83
N ALA A 81 11.14 1.32 -7.97
CA ALA A 81 11.98 0.59 -7.02
C ALA A 81 11.14 -0.15 -5.97
N LEU A 82 10.09 0.51 -5.45
CA LEU A 82 9.16 -0.09 -4.51
C LEU A 82 8.43 -1.29 -5.13
N GLY A 83 7.97 -1.16 -6.39
CA GLY A 83 7.35 -2.27 -7.11
C GLY A 83 8.28 -3.48 -7.26
N LYS A 84 9.54 -3.25 -7.66
CA LYS A 84 10.55 -4.32 -7.74
C LYS A 84 10.83 -4.95 -6.37
N PHE A 85 10.90 -4.14 -5.32
CA PHE A 85 11.12 -4.61 -3.97
C PHE A 85 9.94 -5.49 -3.49
N MET A 86 8.70 -5.04 -3.64
CA MET A 86 7.52 -5.83 -3.29
C MET A 86 7.46 -7.15 -4.07
N HIS A 87 7.87 -7.14 -5.35
CA HIS A 87 7.96 -8.35 -6.15
C HIS A 87 9.03 -9.32 -5.62
N SER A 88 10.19 -8.80 -5.22
CA SER A 88 11.26 -9.63 -4.62
C SER A 88 10.85 -10.29 -3.31
N LEU A 89 9.89 -9.72 -2.59
CA LEU A 89 9.28 -10.32 -1.40
C LEU A 89 8.23 -11.41 -1.74
N GLY A 90 7.95 -11.63 -3.02
CA GLY A 90 6.99 -12.65 -3.48
C GLY A 90 5.54 -12.17 -3.51
N CYS A 91 5.29 -10.87 -3.49
CA CYS A 91 3.94 -10.34 -3.61
C CYS A 91 3.32 -10.69 -4.98
N VAL A 92 2.08 -11.14 -4.96
CA VAL A 92 1.27 -11.37 -6.16
C VAL A 92 0.37 -10.17 -6.47
N TYR A 93 0.04 -9.37 -5.46
CA TYR A 93 -0.61 -8.06 -5.56
C TYR A 93 0.07 -7.11 -4.59
N ALA A 94 0.24 -5.86 -5.01
CA ALA A 94 0.74 -4.81 -4.12
C ALA A 94 0.28 -3.43 -4.59
N VAL A 95 0.09 -2.53 -3.64
CA VAL A 95 -0.29 -1.14 -3.89
C VAL A 95 0.52 -0.21 -2.98
N ASN A 96 0.93 0.93 -3.54
CA ASN A 96 1.48 2.02 -2.75
C ASN A 96 0.35 2.71 -1.98
N LEU A 97 0.62 3.06 -0.75
CA LEU A 97 -0.27 3.84 0.12
C LEU A 97 0.22 5.28 0.22
N ASP A 98 -0.44 6.10 1.03
CA ASP A 98 0.07 7.44 1.34
C ASP A 98 1.48 7.36 1.93
N GLY A 99 2.29 8.34 1.61
CA GLY A 99 3.71 8.35 1.92
C GLY A 99 4.22 9.71 2.38
N GLY A 100 5.49 9.98 2.16
CA GLY A 100 6.10 11.24 2.57
C GLY A 100 5.97 11.47 4.07
N GLY A 101 5.40 12.61 4.45
CA GLY A 101 5.15 12.97 5.84
C GLY A 101 4.05 12.14 6.54
N SER A 102 3.35 11.26 5.83
CA SER A 102 2.36 10.34 6.42
C SER A 102 2.94 8.93 6.66
N THR A 103 4.20 8.69 6.27
CA THR A 103 4.84 7.39 6.43
C THR A 103 5.17 7.15 7.90
N ALA A 104 4.53 6.15 8.50
CA ALA A 104 4.86 5.66 9.83
C ALA A 104 4.62 4.15 9.90
N MET A 105 5.43 3.45 10.67
CA MET A 105 5.27 2.04 10.98
C MET A 105 5.74 1.77 12.41
N TYR A 106 4.91 1.05 13.14
CA TYR A 106 5.19 0.63 14.51
C TYR A 106 5.02 -0.87 14.63
N TYR A 107 5.85 -1.51 15.46
CA TYR A 107 5.73 -2.90 15.82
C TYR A 107 5.92 -3.07 17.31
N ALA A 108 4.98 -3.73 17.98
CA ALA A 108 4.99 -3.96 19.43
C ALA A 108 5.28 -2.70 20.26
N GLY A 109 4.72 -1.56 19.85
CA GLY A 109 4.89 -0.27 20.50
C GLY A 109 6.19 0.48 20.16
N ALA A 110 7.11 -0.15 19.43
CA ALA A 110 8.34 0.50 18.97
C ALA A 110 8.16 1.12 17.57
N SER A 111 8.65 2.34 17.39
CA SER A 111 8.69 2.98 16.08
C SER A 111 9.78 2.32 15.23
N LEU A 112 9.40 1.83 14.05
CA LEU A 112 10.35 1.36 13.03
C LEU A 112 10.71 2.47 12.07
N ILE A 113 9.73 3.29 11.72
CA ILE A 113 9.87 4.51 10.94
C ILE A 113 8.74 5.47 11.32
N ASP A 114 9.06 6.74 11.44
CA ASP A 114 8.07 7.78 11.69
C ASP A 114 8.52 9.09 11.03
N ASN A 115 7.89 9.43 9.92
CA ASN A 115 8.09 10.68 9.20
C ASN A 115 6.99 11.70 9.48
N THR A 116 6.12 11.43 10.45
CA THR A 116 4.97 12.29 10.76
C THR A 116 5.34 13.59 11.48
N ASN A 117 6.64 13.85 11.70
CA ASN A 117 7.12 15.04 12.42
C ASN A 117 6.38 15.23 13.76
N PHE A 118 6.51 14.24 14.66
CA PHE A 118 5.90 14.25 15.99
C PHE A 118 4.37 14.23 16.00
N GLY A 119 3.77 13.45 15.13
CA GLY A 119 2.33 13.19 15.20
C GLY A 119 1.49 14.05 14.27
N ARG A 120 1.98 14.33 13.06
CA ARG A 120 1.12 14.85 12.01
C ARG A 120 -0.13 13.96 11.89
N PRO A 121 -1.34 14.52 11.94
CA PRO A 121 -2.55 13.74 11.77
C PRO A 121 -2.58 13.04 10.40
N VAL A 122 -2.93 11.76 10.41
CA VAL A 122 -3.23 10.97 9.20
C VAL A 122 -4.69 10.58 9.24
N SER A 123 -5.32 10.39 8.07
CA SER A 123 -6.75 10.11 7.98
C SER A 123 -7.11 8.71 8.48
N ASP A 124 -6.21 7.75 8.28
CA ASP A 124 -6.44 6.34 8.59
C ASP A 124 -5.13 5.61 8.86
N ALA A 125 -5.23 4.41 9.41
CA ALA A 125 -4.10 3.52 9.67
C ALA A 125 -4.53 2.06 9.53
N ILE A 126 -3.60 1.21 9.12
CA ILE A 126 -3.79 -0.24 9.13
C ILE A 126 -3.28 -0.78 10.46
N LEU A 127 -4.19 -1.39 11.23
CA LEU A 127 -3.87 -2.01 12.51
C LEU A 127 -3.92 -3.53 12.37
N VAL A 128 -2.85 -4.20 12.79
CA VAL A 128 -2.80 -5.65 12.92
C VAL A 128 -2.80 -5.98 14.40
N LEU A 129 -3.89 -6.57 14.87
CA LEU A 129 -4.09 -6.88 16.29
C LEU A 129 -4.08 -8.39 16.48
N GLU A 130 -3.42 -8.84 17.55
CA GLU A 130 -3.51 -10.22 17.98
C GLU A 130 -4.93 -10.51 18.50
N ARG A 131 -5.49 -11.64 18.07
CA ARG A 131 -6.78 -12.08 18.57
C ARG A 131 -6.57 -12.70 19.96
N ILE A 132 -6.97 -12.01 20.99
CA ILE A 132 -7.06 -12.57 22.33
C ILE A 132 -8.14 -13.68 22.29
N LYS A 133 -7.73 -14.89 22.63
CA LYS A 133 -8.64 -16.05 22.74
C LYS A 133 -9.41 -15.99 24.03
#